data_92139b95769634164b721186ccee44d8
#
_entry.id   92139b95769634164b721186ccee44d8
#
_cell.length_a   1.000
_cell.length_b   1.000
_cell.length_c   1.000
_cell.angle_alpha   90.00
_cell.angle_beta   90.00
_cell.angle_gamma   90.00
#
_symmetry.space_group_name_H-M   'P 1'
#
loop_
_entity.id
_entity.type
_entity.pdbx_description
1 polymer ?
#
loop_
_entity_poly.entity_id
_entity_poly.type
_entity_poly.pdbx_seq_one_letter_code
_entity_poly.pdbx_strand_id
1 'polypeptide(L)'
;MKNKNRIPLELYIHIPFCVQKCQYCDFLSAPSDQETRDRYIEALLAEIQAVQGVEAYEIVSVFIGGGTPSVLKAEAIASIMETIQKKFCFSPDAEITIESNPGTVDLAKLNAYRETGINRLSLGLQSTDSKELRMLGRIHTYEEFLQSYQWAREAGFQNINIDLMFAIPGQTGEAWRAHLRQVAELKPEHISAYSLIIEEGTPFAECELDLPDEDTEYQMYEDTAGILAEYGYQQYEISNYAKDGYACRHNIGYWKRTEYLGLGLGASSLYGENRFSNTRDMQEYLGFSGNTERIRKDVLKLSLKDQIEEFMYLGLRMTEGISEIDFEQNFGQKLENIYGSVLQKYKETGFLEKTGTNWRFTRKGIHVSNHILAELLLDEE
;
A
#
# COMPACT_ATOMS: atom_id res chain seq x y z
N MET A 1 24.30 3.65 -21.44
CA MET A 1 23.58 4.85 -21.91
C MET A 1 22.20 4.79 -21.26
N LYS A 2 21.85 5.72 -20.36
CA LYS A 2 20.50 5.80 -19.79
C LYS A 2 19.54 6.13 -20.94
N ASN A 3 18.62 5.23 -21.24
CA ASN A 3 17.52 5.53 -22.17
C ASN A 3 16.59 6.53 -21.49
N LYS A 4 16.76 7.82 -21.78
CA LYS A 4 16.09 8.95 -21.11
C LYS A 4 14.56 9.07 -21.35
N ASN A 5 13.92 8.08 -21.98
CA ASN A 5 12.55 8.19 -22.48
C ASN A 5 11.64 7.01 -22.09
N ARG A 6 11.96 6.22 -21.07
CA ARG A 6 11.01 5.19 -20.64
C ARG A 6 10.02 5.76 -19.64
N ILE A 7 8.79 5.28 -19.71
CA ILE A 7 7.70 5.65 -18.83
C ILE A 7 7.84 4.87 -17.52
N PRO A 8 7.81 5.50 -16.35
CA PRO A 8 7.84 4.78 -15.08
C PRO A 8 6.58 3.90 -14.95
N LEU A 9 6.79 2.66 -14.53
CA LEU A 9 5.72 1.69 -14.26
C LEU A 9 5.96 1.02 -12.91
N GLU A 10 4.92 0.86 -12.14
CA GLU A 10 4.93 0.09 -10.91
C GLU A 10 4.30 -1.29 -11.14
N LEU A 11 4.80 -2.32 -10.47
CA LEU A 11 4.20 -3.65 -10.50
C LEU A 11 3.63 -4.01 -9.13
N TYR A 12 2.37 -4.39 -9.09
CA TYR A 12 1.75 -5.01 -7.93
C TYR A 12 1.53 -6.49 -8.18
N ILE A 13 2.06 -7.34 -7.30
CA ILE A 13 1.93 -8.80 -7.40
C ILE A 13 1.05 -9.28 -6.25
N HIS A 14 -0.16 -9.73 -6.59
CA HIS A 14 -1.11 -10.21 -5.59
C HIS A 14 -0.87 -11.68 -5.25
N ILE A 15 -0.69 -11.98 -3.97
CA ILE A 15 -0.61 -13.35 -3.43
C ILE A 15 -1.80 -13.57 -2.50
N PRO A 16 -2.84 -14.31 -2.95
CA PRO A 16 -4.12 -14.42 -2.23
C PRO A 16 -4.12 -15.44 -1.10
N PHE A 17 -2.98 -15.69 -0.47
CA PHE A 17 -2.86 -16.75 0.52
C PHE A 17 -2.46 -16.23 1.90
N CYS A 18 -3.11 -16.78 2.93
CA CYS A 18 -2.75 -16.58 4.34
C CYS A 18 -2.65 -17.94 5.02
N VAL A 19 -1.98 -18.00 6.19
CA VAL A 19 -2.10 -19.13 7.11
C VAL A 19 -3.51 -19.15 7.71
N GLN A 20 -3.98 -17.97 8.15
CA GLN A 20 -5.31 -17.73 8.72
C GLN A 20 -5.75 -16.32 8.32
N LYS A 21 -7.04 -16.13 8.02
CA LYS A 21 -7.60 -14.80 7.76
C LYS A 21 -7.91 -14.10 9.07
N CYS A 22 -7.47 -12.85 9.20
CA CYS A 22 -7.72 -12.01 10.39
C CYS A 22 -9.18 -11.57 10.46
N GLN A 23 -9.65 -11.19 11.66
CA GLN A 23 -11.06 -10.86 11.92
C GLN A 23 -11.53 -9.57 11.20
N TYR A 24 -10.61 -8.67 10.89
CA TYR A 24 -10.86 -7.37 10.26
C TYR A 24 -10.56 -7.33 8.76
N CYS A 25 -9.96 -8.40 8.19
CA CYS A 25 -9.35 -8.34 6.87
C CYS A 25 -10.39 -8.55 5.76
N ASP A 26 -10.52 -7.56 4.87
CA ASP A 26 -11.36 -7.59 3.66
C ASP A 26 -10.57 -7.99 2.40
N PHE A 27 -9.23 -8.07 2.48
CA PHE A 27 -8.41 -8.42 1.33
C PHE A 27 -8.81 -9.75 0.70
N LEU A 28 -8.68 -9.83 -0.62
CA LEU A 28 -8.92 -11.05 -1.38
C LEU A 28 -7.87 -12.10 -1.04
N SER A 29 -8.09 -12.80 0.04
CA SER A 29 -7.16 -13.81 0.57
C SER A 29 -7.88 -14.90 1.34
N ALA A 30 -7.31 -16.11 1.33
CA ALA A 30 -7.80 -17.26 2.07
C ALA A 30 -6.67 -18.24 2.44
N PRO A 31 -6.87 -19.10 3.46
CA PRO A 31 -6.02 -20.26 3.63
C PRO A 31 -6.10 -21.19 2.42
N SER A 32 -5.00 -21.87 2.12
CA SER A 32 -4.92 -22.82 1.00
C SER A 32 -3.93 -23.94 1.29
N ASP A 33 -4.09 -25.07 0.58
CA ASP A 33 -3.11 -26.14 0.57
C ASP A 33 -1.93 -25.83 -0.38
N GLN A 34 -0.92 -26.67 -0.34
CA GLN A 34 0.28 -26.48 -1.14
C GLN A 34 0.02 -26.67 -2.65
N GLU A 35 -0.86 -27.60 -3.02
CA GLU A 35 -1.21 -27.85 -4.42
C GLU A 35 -1.85 -26.63 -5.06
N THR A 36 -2.79 -25.99 -4.37
CA THR A 36 -3.43 -24.75 -4.82
C THR A 36 -2.41 -23.62 -4.98
N ARG A 37 -1.48 -23.49 -4.04
CA ARG A 37 -0.40 -22.49 -4.14
C ARG A 37 0.50 -22.73 -5.34
N ASP A 38 0.92 -23.97 -5.56
CA ASP A 38 1.80 -24.32 -6.67
C ASP A 38 1.11 -24.04 -8.02
N ARG A 39 -0.15 -24.44 -8.20
CA ARG A 39 -0.96 -24.13 -9.38
C ARG A 39 -1.15 -22.63 -9.59
N TYR A 40 -1.35 -21.88 -8.51
CA TYR A 40 -1.47 -20.43 -8.60
C TYR A 40 -0.17 -19.78 -9.08
N ILE A 41 0.98 -20.22 -8.57
CA ILE A 41 2.27 -19.72 -9.02
C ILE A 41 2.49 -20.01 -10.51
N GLU A 42 2.17 -21.20 -10.98
CA GLU A 42 2.24 -21.53 -12.42
C GLU A 42 1.37 -20.58 -13.25
N ALA A 43 0.13 -20.31 -12.79
CA ALA A 43 -0.78 -19.39 -13.44
C ALA A 43 -0.24 -17.93 -13.43
N LEU A 44 0.30 -17.46 -12.31
CA LEU A 44 0.90 -16.12 -12.20
C LEU A 44 2.12 -15.97 -13.12
N LEU A 45 2.98 -16.97 -13.21
CA LEU A 45 4.13 -16.95 -14.13
C LEU A 45 3.66 -16.90 -15.59
N ALA A 46 2.60 -17.63 -15.95
CA ALA A 46 2.00 -17.57 -17.29
C ALA A 46 1.43 -16.17 -17.60
N GLU A 47 0.73 -15.54 -16.63
CA GLU A 47 0.26 -14.17 -16.77
C GLU A 47 1.40 -13.19 -17.00
N ILE A 48 2.45 -13.21 -16.16
CA ILE A 48 3.61 -12.33 -16.30
C ILE A 48 4.23 -12.46 -17.71
N GLN A 49 4.37 -13.69 -18.23
CA GLN A 49 4.92 -13.93 -19.56
C GLN A 49 4.01 -13.42 -20.67
N ALA A 50 2.69 -13.49 -20.48
CA ALA A 50 1.68 -13.08 -21.46
C ALA A 50 1.53 -11.56 -21.60
N VAL A 51 1.96 -10.75 -20.62
CA VAL A 51 1.91 -9.29 -20.69
C VAL A 51 2.63 -8.79 -21.95
N GLN A 52 2.01 -7.82 -22.63
CA GLN A 52 2.55 -7.22 -23.86
C GLN A 52 2.64 -5.69 -23.75
N GLY A 53 3.42 -5.06 -24.63
CA GLY A 53 3.51 -3.61 -24.72
C GLY A 53 4.36 -2.96 -23.62
N VAL A 54 5.28 -3.73 -23.00
CA VAL A 54 6.08 -3.26 -21.85
C VAL A 54 7.41 -2.62 -22.24
N GLU A 55 7.75 -2.59 -23.51
CA GLU A 55 9.06 -2.14 -24.01
C GLU A 55 9.31 -0.65 -23.79
N ALA A 56 8.24 0.15 -23.72
CA ALA A 56 8.29 1.58 -23.46
C ALA A 56 8.46 1.93 -21.97
N TYR A 57 8.32 0.94 -21.09
CA TYR A 57 8.26 1.14 -19.64
C TYR A 57 9.57 0.77 -18.93
N GLU A 58 9.80 1.39 -17.79
CA GLU A 58 10.86 1.05 -16.83
C GLU A 58 10.23 0.84 -15.45
N ILE A 59 10.47 -0.32 -14.86
CA ILE A 59 9.93 -0.65 -13.54
C ILE A 59 10.68 0.15 -12.48
N VAL A 60 9.94 1.01 -11.78
CA VAL A 60 10.44 1.85 -10.69
C VAL A 60 10.15 1.26 -9.32
N SER A 61 9.10 0.45 -9.21
CA SER A 61 8.80 -0.30 -7.99
C SER A 61 8.09 -1.63 -8.28
N VAL A 62 8.30 -2.61 -7.40
CA VAL A 62 7.54 -3.86 -7.32
C VAL A 62 7.04 -4.02 -5.90
N PHE A 63 5.76 -4.32 -5.74
CA PHE A 63 5.17 -4.60 -4.45
C PHE A 63 4.50 -5.98 -4.48
N ILE A 64 5.04 -6.93 -3.73
CA ILE A 64 4.50 -8.28 -3.59
C ILE A 64 3.68 -8.31 -2.30
N GLY A 65 2.36 -8.31 -2.44
CA GLY A 65 1.43 -8.12 -1.31
C GLY A 65 0.14 -8.92 -1.46
N GLY A 66 -0.87 -8.50 -0.67
CA GLY A 66 -2.23 -9.04 -0.70
C GLY A 66 -2.63 -9.79 0.55
N GLY A 67 -2.52 -11.11 0.55
CA GLY A 67 -2.71 -11.92 1.75
C GLY A 67 -1.45 -11.91 2.61
N THR A 68 -0.60 -12.89 2.42
CA THR A 68 0.69 -13.02 3.12
C THR A 68 1.68 -13.69 2.16
N PRO A 69 2.40 -12.93 1.32
CA PRO A 69 3.34 -13.51 0.35
C PRO A 69 4.37 -14.46 0.97
N SER A 70 4.76 -14.18 2.20
CA SER A 70 5.73 -14.99 2.93
C SER A 70 5.22 -16.38 3.36
N VAL A 71 3.97 -16.76 3.10
CA VAL A 71 3.53 -18.16 3.25
C VAL A 71 4.02 -19.06 2.11
N LEU A 72 4.40 -18.44 0.98
CA LEU A 72 4.99 -19.17 -0.13
C LEU A 72 6.42 -19.63 0.21
N LYS A 73 6.87 -20.67 -0.47
CA LYS A 73 8.28 -21.09 -0.43
C LYS A 73 9.17 -20.02 -1.04
N ALA A 74 10.43 -19.92 -0.58
CA ALA A 74 11.39 -18.97 -1.11
C ALA A 74 11.62 -19.15 -2.63
N GLU A 75 11.63 -20.39 -3.09
CA GLU A 75 11.81 -20.74 -4.51
C GLU A 75 10.66 -20.20 -5.38
N ALA A 76 9.43 -20.16 -4.87
CA ALA A 76 8.30 -19.61 -5.59
C ALA A 76 8.45 -18.08 -5.77
N ILE A 77 8.85 -17.37 -4.72
CA ILE A 77 9.17 -15.92 -4.81
C ILE A 77 10.34 -15.69 -5.77
N ALA A 78 11.38 -16.52 -5.72
CA ALA A 78 12.51 -16.44 -6.63
C ALA A 78 12.07 -16.62 -8.10
N SER A 79 11.19 -17.58 -8.39
CA SER A 79 10.67 -17.82 -9.73
C SER A 79 9.84 -16.66 -10.26
N ILE A 80 9.03 -16.02 -9.40
CA ILE A 80 8.27 -14.81 -9.73
C ILE A 80 9.26 -13.68 -10.09
N MET A 81 10.23 -13.41 -9.22
CA MET A 81 11.21 -12.33 -9.44
C MET A 81 12.04 -12.56 -10.69
N GLU A 82 12.52 -13.78 -10.92
CA GLU A 82 13.26 -14.12 -12.13
C GLU A 82 12.43 -13.88 -13.41
N THR A 83 11.15 -14.26 -13.39
CA THR A 83 10.25 -14.09 -14.52
C THR A 83 9.97 -12.61 -14.80
N ILE A 84 9.74 -11.81 -13.75
CA ILE A 84 9.55 -10.36 -13.86
C ILE A 84 10.83 -9.71 -14.42
N GLN A 85 12.00 -10.05 -13.87
CA GLN A 85 13.28 -9.48 -14.30
C GLN A 85 13.66 -9.83 -15.75
N LYS A 86 13.21 -10.99 -16.23
CA LYS A 86 13.36 -11.36 -17.66
C LYS A 86 12.40 -10.61 -18.57
N LYS A 87 11.20 -10.31 -18.08
CA LYS A 87 10.10 -9.73 -18.87
C LYS A 87 10.20 -8.21 -18.96
N PHE A 88 10.56 -7.53 -17.89
CA PHE A 88 10.51 -6.08 -17.76
C PHE A 88 11.91 -5.47 -17.65
N CYS A 89 12.03 -4.22 -18.07
CA CYS A 89 13.23 -3.43 -17.82
C CYS A 89 13.11 -2.72 -16.46
N PHE A 90 14.12 -2.90 -15.63
CA PHE A 90 14.14 -2.30 -14.29
C PHE A 90 14.97 -1.03 -14.22
N SER A 91 14.52 -0.05 -13.46
CA SER A 91 15.37 1.03 -12.97
C SER A 91 16.46 0.45 -12.06
N PRO A 92 17.69 0.94 -12.13
CA PRO A 92 18.79 0.44 -11.28
C PRO A 92 18.52 0.61 -9.78
N ASP A 93 17.64 1.55 -9.41
CA ASP A 93 17.27 1.88 -8.05
C ASP A 93 15.82 1.50 -7.72
N ALA A 94 15.22 0.57 -8.47
CA ALA A 94 13.85 0.11 -8.23
C ALA A 94 13.66 -0.37 -6.79
N GLU A 95 12.56 0.09 -6.18
CA GLU A 95 12.13 -0.41 -4.87
C GLU A 95 11.39 -1.74 -5.05
N ILE A 96 11.83 -2.80 -4.39
CA ILE A 96 11.19 -4.11 -4.47
C ILE A 96 10.79 -4.54 -3.06
N THR A 97 9.50 -4.47 -2.79
CA THR A 97 8.90 -4.75 -1.49
C THR A 97 8.25 -6.14 -1.46
N ILE A 98 8.39 -6.84 -0.34
CA ILE A 98 7.57 -8.02 -0.01
C ILE A 98 6.91 -7.84 1.36
N GLU A 99 5.62 -8.15 1.43
CA GLU A 99 4.89 -8.24 2.69
C GLU A 99 5.13 -9.58 3.36
N SER A 100 5.28 -9.55 4.68
CA SER A 100 5.55 -10.72 5.49
C SER A 100 4.84 -10.63 6.84
N ASN A 101 4.39 -11.76 7.34
CA ASN A 101 3.89 -11.86 8.70
C ASN A 101 4.91 -12.56 9.61
N PRO A 102 5.04 -12.14 10.87
CA PRO A 102 5.84 -12.86 11.87
C PRO A 102 5.48 -14.35 11.91
N GLY A 103 6.47 -15.21 12.11
CA GLY A 103 6.29 -16.67 12.11
C GLY A 103 6.21 -17.32 10.70
N THR A 104 6.17 -16.53 9.61
CA THR A 104 6.19 -17.06 8.23
C THR A 104 7.54 -16.92 7.52
N VAL A 105 8.48 -16.27 8.17
CA VAL A 105 9.85 -16.05 7.69
C VAL A 105 10.87 -16.56 8.69
N ASP A 106 12.02 -16.98 8.17
CA ASP A 106 13.24 -17.28 8.91
C ASP A 106 14.44 -16.65 8.20
N LEU A 107 15.63 -16.75 8.80
CA LEU A 107 16.85 -16.17 8.25
C LEU A 107 17.19 -16.70 6.85
N ALA A 108 17.00 -17.99 6.59
CA ALA A 108 17.30 -18.61 5.30
C ALA A 108 16.39 -18.05 4.20
N LYS A 109 15.09 -17.93 4.48
CA LYS A 109 14.10 -17.38 3.56
C LYS A 109 14.34 -15.90 3.28
N LEU A 110 14.69 -15.13 4.30
CA LEU A 110 15.00 -13.70 4.14
C LEU A 110 16.28 -13.47 3.34
N ASN A 111 17.30 -14.31 3.51
CA ASN A 111 18.49 -14.31 2.65
C ASN A 111 18.13 -14.60 1.18
N ALA A 112 17.30 -15.62 0.94
CA ALA A 112 16.83 -15.94 -0.40
C ALA A 112 16.05 -14.76 -1.03
N TYR A 113 15.24 -14.05 -0.29
CA TYR A 113 14.56 -12.83 -0.77
C TYR A 113 15.58 -11.77 -1.19
N ARG A 114 16.61 -11.51 -0.37
CA ARG A 114 17.68 -10.56 -0.71
C ARG A 114 18.43 -10.95 -2.00
N GLU A 115 18.70 -12.22 -2.20
CA GLU A 115 19.36 -12.74 -3.39
C GLU A 115 18.55 -12.50 -4.67
N THR A 116 17.21 -12.45 -4.59
CA THR A 116 16.33 -12.13 -5.72
C THR A 116 16.25 -10.63 -6.03
N GLY A 117 16.89 -9.77 -5.22
CA GLY A 117 16.86 -8.32 -5.38
C GLY A 117 15.80 -7.61 -4.56
N ILE A 118 15.00 -8.32 -3.75
CA ILE A 118 14.05 -7.68 -2.82
C ILE A 118 14.85 -6.83 -1.84
N ASN A 119 14.51 -5.52 -1.75
CA ASN A 119 15.29 -4.56 -0.98
C ASN A 119 14.51 -3.85 0.11
N ARG A 120 13.18 -4.04 0.18
CA ARG A 120 12.29 -3.54 1.22
C ARG A 120 11.42 -4.67 1.76
N LEU A 121 11.26 -4.74 3.09
CA LEU A 121 10.43 -5.71 3.79
C LEU A 121 9.33 -4.99 4.56
N SER A 122 8.07 -5.42 4.42
CA SER A 122 6.96 -4.96 5.27
C SER A 122 6.57 -6.08 6.25
N LEU A 123 6.58 -5.80 7.54
CA LEU A 123 6.25 -6.75 8.62
C LEU A 123 4.94 -6.35 9.29
N GLY A 124 3.93 -7.19 9.15
CA GLY A 124 2.61 -7.00 9.75
C GLY A 124 2.59 -7.34 11.24
N LEU A 125 2.99 -6.41 12.11
CA LEU A 125 2.92 -6.56 13.56
C LEU A 125 1.51 -6.32 14.11
N GLN A 126 0.92 -5.20 13.77
CA GLN A 126 -0.39 -4.67 14.16
C GLN A 126 -0.43 -4.14 15.61
N SER A 127 0.02 -4.88 16.59
CA SER A 127 0.08 -4.48 18.00
C SER A 127 1.25 -5.17 18.73
N THR A 128 1.77 -4.55 19.77
CA THR A 128 2.74 -5.16 20.68
C THR A 128 2.07 -5.88 21.87
N ASP A 129 0.73 -5.73 22.00
CA ASP A 129 -0.06 -6.38 23.06
C ASP A 129 -0.65 -7.72 22.57
N SER A 130 -0.45 -8.78 23.36
CA SER A 130 -0.90 -10.12 23.00
C SER A 130 -2.43 -10.30 23.05
N LYS A 131 -3.18 -9.45 23.78
CA LYS A 131 -4.64 -9.51 23.79
C LYS A 131 -5.20 -8.85 22.54
N GLU A 132 -4.65 -7.70 22.15
CA GLU A 132 -5.01 -7.02 20.90
C GLU A 132 -4.71 -7.91 19.70
N LEU A 133 -3.52 -8.55 19.64
CA LEU A 133 -3.20 -9.51 18.57
C LEU A 133 -4.23 -10.64 18.48
N ARG A 134 -4.60 -11.26 19.62
CA ARG A 134 -5.64 -12.30 19.64
C ARG A 134 -7.01 -11.77 19.21
N MET A 135 -7.40 -10.56 19.64
CA MET A 135 -8.64 -9.90 19.22
C MET A 135 -8.68 -9.74 17.70
N LEU A 136 -7.59 -9.30 17.09
CA LEU A 136 -7.45 -9.15 15.65
C LEU A 136 -7.41 -10.50 14.89
N GLY A 137 -7.33 -11.64 15.59
CA GLY A 137 -7.16 -12.96 14.97
C GLY A 137 -5.74 -13.22 14.46
N ARG A 138 -4.74 -12.51 15.00
CA ARG A 138 -3.33 -12.75 14.70
C ARG A 138 -2.83 -14.00 15.44
N ILE A 139 -2.02 -14.80 14.74
CA ILE A 139 -1.50 -16.06 15.24
C ILE A 139 -0.10 -15.95 15.83
N HIS A 140 0.57 -14.83 15.61
CA HIS A 140 1.92 -14.58 16.12
C HIS A 140 1.90 -13.82 17.45
N THR A 141 3.01 -13.87 18.15
CA THR A 141 3.29 -13.08 19.36
C THR A 141 4.25 -11.93 19.05
N TYR A 142 4.38 -10.99 20.00
CA TYR A 142 5.36 -9.92 19.88
C TYR A 142 6.82 -10.44 19.86
N GLU A 143 7.11 -11.52 20.60
CA GLU A 143 8.42 -12.17 20.61
C GLU A 143 8.77 -12.80 19.27
N GLU A 144 7.81 -13.43 18.60
CA GLU A 144 7.99 -13.99 17.25
C GLU A 144 8.19 -12.86 16.21
N PHE A 145 7.54 -11.71 16.40
CA PHE A 145 7.81 -10.53 15.60
C PHE A 145 9.24 -10.01 15.81
N LEU A 146 9.70 -9.86 17.07
CA LEU A 146 11.06 -9.42 17.36
C LEU A 146 12.10 -10.35 16.75
N GLN A 147 11.87 -11.65 16.79
CA GLN A 147 12.75 -12.63 16.15
C GLN A 147 12.77 -12.46 14.63
N SER A 148 11.60 -12.28 14.00
CA SER A 148 11.50 -12.04 12.54
C SER A 148 12.18 -10.74 12.13
N TYR A 149 12.02 -9.68 12.92
CA TYR A 149 12.70 -8.41 12.71
C TYR A 149 14.22 -8.53 12.84
N GLN A 150 14.71 -9.25 13.84
CA GLN A 150 16.13 -9.53 14.02
C GLN A 150 16.70 -10.29 12.82
N TRP A 151 16.05 -11.35 12.36
CA TRP A 151 16.45 -12.09 11.16
C TRP A 151 16.47 -11.21 9.92
N ALA A 152 15.52 -10.30 9.78
CA ALA A 152 15.51 -9.37 8.68
C ALA A 152 16.74 -8.45 8.67
N ARG A 153 17.15 -7.96 9.85
CA ARG A 153 18.39 -7.18 10.00
C ARG A 153 19.64 -8.03 9.73
N GLU A 154 19.69 -9.27 10.21
CA GLU A 154 20.79 -10.22 9.95
C GLU A 154 20.90 -10.56 8.45
N ALA A 155 19.78 -10.70 7.73
CA ALA A 155 19.73 -10.89 6.29
C ALA A 155 20.11 -9.62 5.48
N GLY A 156 20.37 -8.49 6.15
CA GLY A 156 20.84 -7.25 5.54
C GLY A 156 19.73 -6.34 5.01
N PHE A 157 18.47 -6.50 5.42
CA PHE A 157 17.43 -5.52 5.11
C PHE A 157 17.70 -4.21 5.86
N GLN A 158 17.85 -3.12 5.09
CA GLN A 158 18.04 -1.75 5.61
C GLN A 158 16.83 -0.84 5.35
N ASN A 159 15.78 -1.39 4.77
CA ASN A 159 14.50 -0.73 4.59
C ASN A 159 13.40 -1.68 5.07
N ILE A 160 12.98 -1.50 6.32
CA ILE A 160 11.95 -2.33 6.95
C ILE A 160 10.80 -1.42 7.36
N ASN A 161 9.60 -1.79 6.91
CA ASN A 161 8.35 -1.25 7.40
C ASN A 161 7.78 -2.14 8.50
N ILE A 162 7.17 -1.51 9.50
CA ILE A 162 6.36 -2.19 10.53
C ILE A 162 4.94 -1.63 10.45
N ASP A 163 3.96 -2.52 10.23
CA ASP A 163 2.56 -2.14 10.22
C ASP A 163 2.00 -2.19 11.64
N LEU A 164 1.35 -1.10 12.05
CA LEU A 164 0.63 -0.95 13.31
C LEU A 164 -0.82 -0.55 13.07
N MET A 165 -1.69 -0.99 13.95
CA MET A 165 -3.10 -0.68 13.92
C MET A 165 -3.52 -0.02 15.23
N PHE A 166 -4.30 1.05 15.16
CA PHE A 166 -4.93 1.68 16.32
C PHE A 166 -6.46 1.62 16.23
N ALA A 167 -7.13 2.13 17.24
CA ALA A 167 -8.57 2.01 17.43
C ALA A 167 -9.06 0.54 17.45
N ILE A 168 -8.22 -0.38 17.94
CA ILE A 168 -8.57 -1.78 18.16
C ILE A 168 -9.59 -1.85 19.32
N PRO A 169 -10.58 -2.77 19.30
CA PRO A 169 -11.56 -2.90 20.38
C PRO A 169 -10.91 -2.99 21.77
N GLY A 170 -11.32 -2.13 22.68
CA GLY A 170 -10.78 -2.01 24.04
C GLY A 170 -9.40 -1.34 24.15
N GLN A 171 -8.81 -0.89 23.05
CA GLN A 171 -7.52 -0.17 23.07
C GLN A 171 -7.68 1.24 23.64
N THR A 172 -6.76 1.63 24.52
CA THR A 172 -6.73 2.99 25.09
C THR A 172 -5.64 3.83 24.40
N GLY A 173 -5.82 5.17 24.43
CA GLY A 173 -4.79 6.09 23.94
C GLY A 173 -3.43 5.93 24.64
N GLU A 174 -3.42 5.53 25.93
CA GLU A 174 -2.17 5.25 26.64
C GLU A 174 -1.45 3.99 26.09
N ALA A 175 -2.21 2.91 25.85
CA ALA A 175 -1.70 1.69 25.25
C ALA A 175 -1.13 1.98 23.85
N TRP A 176 -1.87 2.72 23.02
CA TRP A 176 -1.41 3.11 21.69
C TRP A 176 -0.08 3.89 21.73
N ARG A 177 0.03 4.90 22.59
CA ARG A 177 1.29 5.66 22.76
C ARG A 177 2.46 4.77 23.19
N ALA A 178 2.20 3.76 24.04
CA ALA A 178 3.22 2.79 24.43
C ALA A 178 3.67 1.91 23.25
N HIS A 179 2.73 1.41 22.42
CA HIS A 179 3.06 0.64 21.21
C HIS A 179 3.92 1.44 20.22
N LEU A 180 3.56 2.70 19.98
CA LEU A 180 4.34 3.58 19.09
C LEU A 180 5.78 3.73 19.55
N ARG A 181 6.00 4.03 20.83
CA ARG A 181 7.35 4.19 21.39
C ARG A 181 8.14 2.89 21.33
N GLN A 182 7.51 1.78 21.70
CA GLN A 182 8.15 0.46 21.68
C GLN A 182 8.61 0.07 20.27
N VAL A 183 7.81 0.35 19.25
CA VAL A 183 8.18 0.07 17.86
C VAL A 183 9.20 1.07 17.32
N ALA A 184 9.07 2.36 17.64
CA ALA A 184 10.03 3.38 17.22
C ALA A 184 11.43 3.16 17.80
N GLU A 185 11.54 2.58 19.02
CA GLU A 185 12.81 2.20 19.65
C GLU A 185 13.55 1.08 18.91
N LEU A 186 12.84 0.23 18.13
CA LEU A 186 13.46 -0.75 17.23
C LEU A 186 14.15 -0.10 16.03
N LYS A 187 13.86 1.20 15.77
CA LYS A 187 14.43 2.03 14.71
C LYS A 187 14.22 1.50 13.29
N PRO A 188 13.01 1.00 12.92
CA PRO A 188 12.73 0.72 11.52
C PRO A 188 12.91 2.00 10.67
N GLU A 189 12.97 1.85 9.38
CA GLU A 189 13.06 3.00 8.46
C GLU A 189 11.68 3.57 8.15
N HIS A 190 10.63 2.73 8.30
CA HIS A 190 9.27 3.08 7.96
C HIS A 190 8.28 2.48 8.96
N ILE A 191 7.20 3.18 9.25
CA ILE A 191 6.10 2.72 10.09
C ILE A 191 4.79 3.08 9.38
N SER A 192 3.94 2.09 9.14
CA SER A 192 2.55 2.29 8.75
C SER A 192 1.69 2.23 10.01
N ALA A 193 0.89 3.26 10.26
CA ALA A 193 -0.01 3.33 11.41
C ALA A 193 -1.40 3.75 10.93
N TYR A 194 -2.35 2.84 10.95
CA TYR A 194 -3.69 3.04 10.42
C TYR A 194 -4.77 2.63 11.41
N SER A 195 -5.88 3.35 11.38
CA SER A 195 -7.06 3.03 12.19
C SER A 195 -7.70 1.73 11.73
N LEU A 196 -8.22 0.96 12.66
CA LEU A 196 -9.09 -0.17 12.33
C LEU A 196 -10.37 0.34 11.65
N ILE A 197 -10.60 -0.13 10.44
CA ILE A 197 -11.86 0.09 9.71
C ILE A 197 -12.65 -1.22 9.71
N ILE A 198 -13.92 -1.15 10.00
CA ILE A 198 -14.82 -2.31 9.97
C ILE A 198 -15.46 -2.39 8.59
N GLU A 199 -14.95 -3.31 7.80
CA GLU A 199 -15.43 -3.54 6.42
C GLU A 199 -16.53 -4.59 6.39
N GLU A 200 -17.55 -4.35 5.54
CA GLU A 200 -18.63 -5.30 5.31
C GLU A 200 -18.09 -6.66 4.83
N GLY A 201 -18.66 -7.76 5.33
CA GLY A 201 -18.22 -9.12 5.00
C GLY A 201 -17.02 -9.61 5.81
N THR A 202 -16.50 -8.81 6.72
CA THR A 202 -15.50 -9.28 7.70
C THR A 202 -16.17 -9.82 8.96
N PRO A 203 -15.53 -10.76 9.71
CA PRO A 203 -16.09 -11.22 10.98
C PRO A 203 -16.36 -10.10 11.98
N PHE A 204 -15.56 -9.05 11.99
CA PHE A 204 -15.77 -7.89 12.86
C PHE A 204 -17.04 -7.11 12.53
N ALA A 205 -17.50 -7.10 11.28
CA ALA A 205 -18.77 -6.46 10.91
C ALA A 205 -20.00 -7.17 11.48
N GLU A 206 -19.84 -8.45 11.88
CA GLU A 206 -20.92 -9.25 12.49
C GLU A 206 -20.87 -9.24 14.03
N CYS A 207 -19.91 -8.52 14.63
CA CYS A 207 -19.69 -8.46 16.08
C CYS A 207 -20.09 -7.09 16.66
N GLU A 208 -20.56 -7.11 17.89
CA GLU A 208 -20.65 -5.91 18.71
C GLU A 208 -19.28 -5.65 19.33
N LEU A 209 -18.62 -4.56 18.93
CA LEU A 209 -17.24 -4.26 19.29
C LEU A 209 -17.18 -3.04 20.21
N ASP A 210 -16.36 -3.12 21.25
CA ASP A 210 -16.05 -2.01 22.16
C ASP A 210 -14.94 -1.14 21.54
N LEU A 211 -15.31 -0.34 20.52
CA LEU A 211 -14.38 0.55 19.83
C LEU A 211 -14.14 1.84 20.66
N PRO A 212 -12.94 2.42 20.57
CA PRO A 212 -12.72 3.78 21.07
C PRO A 212 -13.72 4.76 20.44
N ASP A 213 -14.11 5.77 21.20
CA ASP A 213 -14.93 6.86 20.65
C ASP A 213 -14.14 7.72 19.65
N GLU A 214 -14.85 8.53 18.86
CA GLU A 214 -14.27 9.37 17.81
C GLU A 214 -13.20 10.34 18.36
N ASP A 215 -13.40 10.90 19.55
CA ASP A 215 -12.44 11.81 20.19
C ASP A 215 -11.15 11.06 20.57
N THR A 216 -11.28 9.85 21.07
CA THR A 216 -10.13 8.98 21.41
C THR A 216 -9.37 8.54 20.14
N GLU A 217 -10.07 8.12 19.11
CA GLU A 217 -9.47 7.77 17.81
C GLU A 217 -8.75 8.97 17.19
N TYR A 218 -9.38 10.13 17.19
CA TYR A 218 -8.77 11.38 16.76
C TYR A 218 -7.46 11.65 17.52
N GLN A 219 -7.48 11.52 18.85
CA GLN A 219 -6.29 11.75 19.67
C GLN A 219 -5.20 10.71 19.40
N MET A 220 -5.54 9.45 19.14
CA MET A 220 -4.58 8.42 18.75
C MET A 220 -3.88 8.76 17.43
N TYR A 221 -4.62 9.29 16.45
CA TYR A 221 -4.05 9.76 15.19
C TYR A 221 -3.08 10.93 15.40
N GLU A 222 -3.48 11.94 16.20
CA GLU A 222 -2.63 13.11 16.51
C GLU A 222 -1.37 12.71 17.29
N ASP A 223 -1.50 11.81 18.27
CA ASP A 223 -0.39 11.30 19.06
C ASP A 223 0.61 10.54 18.18
N THR A 224 0.13 9.84 17.14
CA THR A 224 0.99 9.08 16.22
C THR A 224 2.02 9.99 15.55
N ALA A 225 1.57 11.07 14.91
CA ALA A 225 2.46 11.99 14.24
C ALA A 225 3.43 12.69 15.21
N GLY A 226 2.93 13.10 16.40
CA GLY A 226 3.73 13.74 17.43
C GLY A 226 4.84 12.83 17.96
N ILE A 227 4.48 11.62 18.37
CA ILE A 227 5.42 10.65 18.95
C ILE A 227 6.45 10.21 17.90
N LEU A 228 6.01 9.84 16.70
CA LEU A 228 6.94 9.38 15.67
C LEU A 228 7.93 10.48 15.24
N ALA A 229 7.51 11.75 15.27
CA ALA A 229 8.41 12.87 15.01
C ALA A 229 9.55 12.96 16.05
N GLU A 230 9.31 12.62 17.33
CA GLU A 230 10.35 12.57 18.38
C GLU A 230 11.46 11.55 18.04
N TYR A 231 11.14 10.50 17.25
CA TYR A 231 12.09 9.46 16.80
C TYR A 231 12.63 9.70 15.38
N GLY A 232 12.33 10.87 14.78
CA GLY A 232 12.85 11.28 13.47
C GLY A 232 12.06 10.76 12.26
N TYR A 233 10.83 10.29 12.45
CA TYR A 233 9.94 9.95 11.35
C TYR A 233 9.14 11.18 10.91
N GLN A 234 8.91 11.28 9.61
CA GLN A 234 8.05 12.29 9.03
C GLN A 234 6.84 11.60 8.38
N GLN A 235 5.66 12.10 8.66
CA GLN A 235 4.46 11.69 7.96
C GLN A 235 4.54 12.19 6.52
N TYR A 236 4.38 11.32 5.52
CA TYR A 236 4.40 11.71 4.11
C TYR A 236 3.06 11.53 3.40
N GLU A 237 2.15 10.75 3.99
CA GLU A 237 0.74 10.62 3.62
C GLU A 237 -0.07 10.23 4.86
N ILE A 238 -1.38 9.94 4.71
CA ILE A 238 -2.33 9.81 5.83
C ILE A 238 -1.89 8.83 6.90
N SER A 239 -1.37 7.64 6.52
CA SER A 239 -1.11 6.52 7.43
C SER A 239 0.36 6.13 7.51
N ASN A 240 1.24 6.75 6.72
CA ASN A 240 2.62 6.29 6.60
C ASN A 240 3.64 7.32 7.04
N TYR A 241 4.62 6.84 7.81
CA TYR A 241 5.68 7.61 8.44
C TYR A 241 7.03 7.00 8.10
N ALA A 242 7.98 7.82 7.69
CA ALA A 242 9.29 7.34 7.28
C ALA A 242 10.41 8.25 7.77
N LYS A 243 11.60 7.69 7.95
CA LYS A 243 12.83 8.45 8.01
C LYS A 243 13.15 9.05 6.65
N ASP A 244 13.96 10.09 6.62
CA ASP A 244 14.35 10.76 5.38
C ASP A 244 14.92 9.76 4.36
N GLY A 245 14.39 9.79 3.13
CA GLY A 245 14.74 8.88 2.03
C GLY A 245 14.10 7.48 2.05
N TYR A 246 13.23 7.16 3.04
CA TYR A 246 12.64 5.83 3.18
C TYR A 246 11.11 5.78 3.00
N ALA A 247 10.50 6.86 2.53
CA ALA A 247 9.09 6.83 2.14
C ALA A 247 8.87 5.78 1.05
N CYS A 248 7.80 4.98 1.15
CA CYS A 248 7.51 3.90 0.22
C CYS A 248 7.18 4.47 -1.17
N ARG A 249 8.05 4.19 -2.14
CA ARG A 249 7.90 4.72 -3.51
C ARG A 249 6.65 4.19 -4.19
N HIS A 250 6.32 2.94 -3.97
CA HIS A 250 5.13 2.31 -4.51
C HIS A 250 3.84 3.00 -4.02
N ASN A 251 3.73 3.29 -2.71
CA ASN A 251 2.58 4.01 -2.17
C ASN A 251 2.51 5.44 -2.72
N ILE A 252 3.65 6.12 -2.80
CA ILE A 252 3.72 7.48 -3.39
C ILE A 252 3.27 7.45 -4.85
N GLY A 253 3.65 6.42 -5.61
CA GLY A 253 3.23 6.26 -7.00
C GLY A 253 1.72 6.19 -7.15
N TYR A 254 1.02 5.42 -6.31
CA TYR A 254 -0.44 5.40 -6.29
C TYR A 254 -1.04 6.78 -6.05
N TRP A 255 -0.53 7.52 -5.05
CA TRP A 255 -1.01 8.86 -4.75
C TRP A 255 -0.73 9.89 -5.86
N LYS A 256 0.34 9.69 -6.62
CA LYS A 256 0.73 10.54 -7.76
C LYS A 256 0.21 10.04 -9.11
N ARG A 257 -0.65 9.01 -9.12
CA ARG A 257 -1.19 8.40 -10.34
C ARG A 257 -0.10 7.91 -11.30
N THR A 258 1.03 7.43 -10.78
CA THR A 258 1.98 6.66 -11.59
C THR A 258 1.26 5.44 -12.17
N GLU A 259 1.49 5.11 -13.44
CA GLU A 259 0.93 3.90 -14.02
C GLU A 259 1.42 2.67 -13.26
N TYR A 260 0.49 1.76 -13.00
CA TYR A 260 0.81 0.49 -12.35
C TYR A 260 0.07 -0.66 -12.99
N LEU A 261 0.72 -1.81 -13.03
CA LEU A 261 0.18 -3.06 -13.53
C LEU A 261 0.07 -4.06 -12.38
N GLY A 262 -1.16 -4.42 -12.06
CA GLY A 262 -1.47 -5.48 -11.11
C GLY A 262 -1.48 -6.85 -11.79
N LEU A 263 -0.77 -7.80 -11.21
CA LEU A 263 -0.67 -9.19 -11.65
C LEU A 263 -1.14 -10.11 -10.52
N GLY A 264 -1.86 -11.14 -10.88
CA GLY A 264 -2.48 -12.06 -9.91
C GLY A 264 -3.98 -11.86 -9.76
N LEU A 265 -4.60 -12.72 -8.97
CA LEU A 265 -6.04 -12.78 -8.72
C LEU A 265 -6.56 -11.46 -8.14
N GLY A 266 -7.55 -10.84 -8.80
CA GLY A 266 -8.19 -9.61 -8.34
C GLY A 266 -7.30 -8.36 -8.33
N ALA A 267 -6.06 -8.44 -8.84
CA ALA A 267 -5.16 -7.30 -8.87
C ALA A 267 -5.67 -6.19 -9.78
N SER A 268 -5.67 -4.95 -9.28
CA SER A 268 -6.09 -3.76 -10.04
C SER A 268 -4.92 -3.13 -10.78
N SER A 269 -5.22 -2.41 -11.85
CA SER A 269 -4.24 -1.73 -12.71
C SER A 269 -4.72 -0.34 -13.11
N LEU A 270 -3.76 0.58 -13.28
CA LEU A 270 -3.90 1.80 -14.06
C LEU A 270 -2.79 1.75 -15.11
N TYR A 271 -3.13 1.37 -16.34
CA TYR A 271 -2.15 1.09 -17.38
C TYR A 271 -2.64 1.56 -18.75
N GLY A 272 -1.87 2.40 -19.41
CA GLY A 272 -2.22 2.98 -20.71
C GLY A 272 -3.55 3.75 -20.69
N GLU A 273 -3.78 4.59 -19.68
CA GLU A 273 -5.02 5.35 -19.43
C GLU A 273 -6.25 4.46 -19.10
N ASN A 274 -6.08 3.16 -18.99
CA ASN A 274 -7.17 2.27 -18.62
C ASN A 274 -7.05 1.84 -17.16
N ARG A 275 -8.20 1.78 -16.50
CA ARG A 275 -8.35 1.12 -15.20
C ARG A 275 -9.04 -0.22 -15.41
N PHE A 276 -8.52 -1.27 -14.81
CA PHE A 276 -9.11 -2.60 -14.83
C PHE A 276 -8.65 -3.40 -13.63
N SER A 277 -9.32 -4.51 -13.36
CA SER A 277 -8.86 -5.52 -12.41
C SER A 277 -8.80 -6.89 -13.09
N ASN A 278 -8.02 -7.79 -12.52
CA ASN A 278 -8.10 -9.20 -12.89
C ASN A 278 -9.33 -9.84 -12.25
N THR A 279 -9.77 -10.97 -12.80
CA THR A 279 -10.86 -11.76 -12.22
C THR A 279 -10.59 -12.09 -10.75
N ARG A 280 -11.65 -12.08 -9.94
CA ARG A 280 -11.62 -12.51 -8.53
C ARG A 280 -11.96 -14.00 -8.38
N ASP A 281 -12.35 -14.67 -9.47
CA ASP A 281 -12.62 -16.09 -9.48
C ASP A 281 -11.33 -16.90 -9.70
N MET A 282 -10.97 -17.71 -8.69
CA MET A 282 -9.74 -18.51 -8.69
C MET A 282 -9.73 -19.53 -9.85
N GLN A 283 -10.87 -20.16 -10.18
CA GLN A 283 -10.90 -21.17 -11.23
C GLN A 283 -10.74 -20.55 -12.61
N GLU A 284 -11.36 -19.39 -12.82
CA GLU A 284 -11.16 -18.61 -14.05
C GLU A 284 -9.71 -18.16 -14.18
N TYR A 285 -9.11 -17.66 -13.11
CA TYR A 285 -7.71 -17.22 -13.09
C TYR A 285 -6.75 -18.39 -13.42
N LEU A 286 -6.89 -19.53 -12.75
CA LEU A 286 -6.08 -20.72 -13.00
C LEU A 286 -6.24 -21.26 -14.42
N GLY A 287 -7.43 -21.15 -14.99
CA GLY A 287 -7.72 -21.66 -16.33
C GLY A 287 -7.25 -20.76 -17.47
N PHE A 288 -7.10 -19.45 -17.23
CA PHE A 288 -6.92 -18.48 -18.33
C PHE A 288 -5.86 -17.41 -18.08
N SER A 289 -5.03 -17.53 -17.06
CA SER A 289 -4.00 -16.54 -16.71
C SER A 289 -3.02 -16.23 -17.84
N GLY A 290 -2.73 -17.18 -18.73
CA GLY A 290 -1.94 -16.97 -19.94
C GLY A 290 -2.64 -16.13 -21.02
N ASN A 291 -3.91 -15.73 -20.83
CA ASN A 291 -4.67 -14.84 -21.71
C ASN A 291 -5.14 -13.62 -20.91
N THR A 292 -4.33 -12.57 -20.90
CA THR A 292 -4.57 -11.37 -20.09
C THR A 292 -5.87 -10.66 -20.44
N GLU A 293 -6.34 -10.70 -21.70
CA GLU A 293 -7.62 -10.08 -22.10
C GLU A 293 -8.81 -10.80 -21.47
N ARG A 294 -8.71 -12.11 -21.29
CA ARG A 294 -9.81 -12.92 -20.75
C ARG A 294 -9.97 -12.75 -19.24
N ILE A 295 -8.85 -12.61 -18.52
CA ILE A 295 -8.90 -12.45 -17.06
C ILE A 295 -9.18 -11.02 -16.62
N ARG A 296 -8.99 -10.01 -17.49
CA ARG A 296 -9.27 -8.60 -17.17
C ARG A 296 -10.77 -8.37 -17.10
N LYS A 297 -11.20 -7.60 -16.08
CA LYS A 297 -12.58 -7.23 -15.80
C LYS A 297 -12.65 -5.70 -15.65
N ASP A 298 -13.86 -5.18 -15.85
CA ASP A 298 -14.18 -3.77 -15.59
C ASP A 298 -13.22 -2.78 -16.27
N VAL A 299 -12.86 -3.10 -17.53
CA VAL A 299 -11.94 -2.27 -18.29
C VAL A 299 -12.60 -0.94 -18.62
N LEU A 300 -12.13 0.13 -17.98
CA LEU A 300 -12.62 1.49 -18.14
C LEU A 300 -11.49 2.38 -18.66
N LYS A 301 -11.71 3.02 -19.80
CA LYS A 301 -10.83 4.12 -20.24
C LYS A 301 -11.20 5.37 -19.46
N LEU A 302 -10.25 5.90 -18.69
CA LEU A 302 -10.47 7.10 -17.90
C LEU A 302 -10.66 8.33 -18.80
N SER A 303 -11.77 9.03 -18.61
CA SER A 303 -11.97 10.35 -19.22
C SER A 303 -10.99 11.39 -18.65
N LEU A 304 -10.87 12.55 -19.31
CA LEU A 304 -10.08 13.65 -18.77
C LEU A 304 -10.61 14.10 -17.39
N LYS A 305 -11.94 14.09 -17.22
CA LYS A 305 -12.62 14.39 -15.95
C LYS A 305 -12.15 13.45 -14.86
N ASP A 306 -12.24 12.11 -15.10
CA ASP A 306 -11.83 11.10 -14.12
C ASP A 306 -10.35 11.29 -13.71
N GLN A 307 -9.49 11.59 -14.67
CA GLN A 307 -8.07 11.81 -14.43
C GLN A 307 -7.80 13.06 -13.58
N ILE A 308 -8.55 14.14 -13.81
CA ILE A 308 -8.46 15.39 -13.05
C ILE A 308 -8.96 15.15 -11.61
N GLU A 309 -10.09 14.49 -11.44
CA GLU A 309 -10.64 14.16 -10.12
C GLU A 309 -9.70 13.26 -9.32
N GLU A 310 -9.16 12.20 -9.94
CA GLU A 310 -8.18 11.33 -9.31
C GLU A 310 -6.91 12.07 -8.88
N PHE A 311 -6.39 12.98 -9.71
CA PHE A 311 -5.24 13.80 -9.37
C PHE A 311 -5.49 14.60 -8.09
N MET A 312 -6.69 15.15 -7.95
CA MET A 312 -7.07 15.92 -6.77
C MET A 312 -7.19 15.06 -5.52
N TYR A 313 -8.03 14.02 -5.54
CA TYR A 313 -8.33 13.29 -4.32
C TYR A 313 -7.21 12.33 -3.90
N LEU A 314 -6.39 11.82 -4.83
CA LEU A 314 -5.22 11.03 -4.49
C LEU A 314 -4.07 11.92 -4.02
N GLY A 315 -3.75 12.98 -4.77
CA GLY A 315 -2.64 13.86 -4.45
C GLY A 315 -2.81 14.63 -3.14
N LEU A 316 -4.03 15.02 -2.78
CA LEU A 316 -4.31 15.67 -1.49
C LEU A 316 -4.15 14.74 -0.28
N ARG A 317 -4.03 13.41 -0.46
CA ARG A 317 -3.67 12.49 0.63
C ARG A 317 -2.20 12.59 1.03
N MET A 318 -1.35 13.12 0.16
CA MET A 318 0.05 13.40 0.47
C MET A 318 0.17 14.63 1.38
N THR A 319 1.11 14.60 2.32
CA THR A 319 1.39 15.77 3.18
C THR A 319 2.01 16.94 2.42
N GLU A 320 2.66 16.67 1.28
CA GLU A 320 3.10 17.72 0.35
C GLU A 320 1.96 18.29 -0.50
N GLY A 321 0.83 17.55 -0.60
CA GLY A 321 -0.34 17.93 -1.38
C GLY A 321 -0.12 17.87 -2.88
N ILE A 322 -0.86 18.71 -3.62
CA ILE A 322 -0.85 18.78 -5.09
C ILE A 322 -0.17 20.07 -5.57
N SER A 323 0.56 19.97 -6.67
CA SER A 323 1.26 21.09 -7.31
C SER A 323 0.41 21.68 -8.46
N GLU A 324 0.23 23.01 -8.47
CA GLU A 324 -0.40 23.71 -9.61
C GLU A 324 0.40 23.54 -10.91
N ILE A 325 1.73 23.44 -10.79
CA ILE A 325 2.62 23.23 -11.93
C ILE A 325 2.40 21.85 -12.53
N ASP A 326 2.38 20.81 -11.66
CA ASP A 326 2.16 19.43 -12.12
C ASP A 326 0.74 19.28 -12.72
N PHE A 327 -0.25 19.94 -12.14
CA PHE A 327 -1.61 19.96 -12.68
C PHE A 327 -1.63 20.56 -14.09
N GLU A 328 -1.02 21.73 -14.28
CA GLU A 328 -0.98 22.40 -15.61
C GLU A 328 -0.18 21.57 -16.63
N GLN A 329 0.89 20.91 -16.21
CA GLN A 329 1.68 20.02 -17.08
C GLN A 329 0.90 18.77 -17.52
N ASN A 330 0.12 18.17 -16.61
CA ASN A 330 -0.64 16.95 -16.91
C ASN A 330 -1.90 17.24 -17.74
N PHE A 331 -2.58 18.38 -17.51
CA PHE A 331 -3.91 18.62 -18.06
C PHE A 331 -3.99 19.81 -19.02
N GLY A 332 -2.92 20.58 -19.18
CA GLY A 332 -2.88 21.74 -20.07
C GLY A 332 -3.78 22.92 -19.66
N GLN A 333 -4.28 22.90 -18.42
CA GLN A 333 -5.17 23.92 -17.85
C GLN A 333 -4.70 24.29 -16.44
N LYS A 334 -5.03 25.50 -16.01
CA LYS A 334 -4.69 25.93 -14.65
C LYS A 334 -5.67 25.36 -13.64
N LEU A 335 -5.13 24.87 -12.52
CA LEU A 335 -5.90 24.36 -11.39
C LEU A 335 -6.98 25.36 -10.92
N GLU A 336 -6.64 26.64 -10.88
CA GLU A 336 -7.52 27.72 -10.45
C GLU A 336 -8.80 27.83 -11.30
N ASN A 337 -8.73 27.49 -12.59
CA ASN A 337 -9.89 27.58 -13.49
C ASN A 337 -10.98 26.55 -13.13
N ILE A 338 -10.60 25.42 -12.55
CA ILE A 338 -11.53 24.32 -12.24
C ILE A 338 -11.88 24.36 -10.75
N TYR A 339 -10.89 24.46 -9.88
CA TYR A 339 -11.04 24.26 -8.44
C TYR A 339 -10.82 25.52 -7.60
N GLY A 340 -10.54 26.68 -8.23
CA GLY A 340 -10.16 27.91 -7.51
C GLY A 340 -11.15 28.31 -6.42
N SER A 341 -12.47 28.22 -6.68
CA SER A 341 -13.51 28.57 -5.71
C SER A 341 -13.53 27.65 -4.50
N VAL A 342 -13.43 26.32 -4.72
CA VAL A 342 -13.45 25.31 -3.66
C VAL A 342 -12.18 25.40 -2.83
N LEU A 343 -11.01 25.51 -3.47
CA LEU A 343 -9.73 25.64 -2.80
C LEU A 343 -9.66 26.90 -1.94
N GLN A 344 -10.15 28.02 -2.44
CA GLN A 344 -10.18 29.27 -1.69
C GLN A 344 -11.14 29.21 -0.50
N LYS A 345 -12.33 28.61 -0.66
CA LYS A 345 -13.30 28.36 0.44
C LYS A 345 -12.64 27.62 1.60
N TYR A 346 -11.94 26.53 1.29
CA TYR A 346 -11.33 25.71 2.34
C TYR A 346 -10.03 26.29 2.91
N LYS A 347 -9.35 27.15 2.16
CA LYS A 347 -8.24 27.94 2.67
C LYS A 347 -8.72 28.98 3.69
N GLU A 348 -9.82 29.70 3.40
CA GLU A 348 -10.40 30.71 4.30
C GLU A 348 -10.90 30.10 5.59
N THR A 349 -11.39 28.85 5.55
CA THR A 349 -11.82 28.11 6.75
C THR A 349 -10.69 27.39 7.48
N GLY A 350 -9.46 27.43 6.93
CA GLY A 350 -8.26 26.86 7.55
C GLY A 350 -8.13 25.34 7.44
N PHE A 351 -8.86 24.71 6.52
CA PHE A 351 -8.75 23.27 6.24
C PHE A 351 -7.74 22.95 5.14
N LEU A 352 -7.53 23.87 4.20
CA LEU A 352 -6.47 23.82 3.21
C LEU A 352 -5.50 24.97 3.40
N GLU A 353 -4.27 24.76 2.99
CA GLU A 353 -3.25 25.81 2.91
C GLU A 353 -2.50 25.73 1.59
N LYS A 354 -1.96 26.87 1.17
CA LYS A 354 -1.12 26.97 -0.01
C LYS A 354 0.30 27.35 0.39
N THR A 355 1.26 26.51 0.03
CA THR A 355 2.69 26.72 0.29
C THR A 355 3.42 26.74 -1.06
N GLY A 356 3.88 27.93 -1.50
CA GLY A 356 4.40 28.09 -2.87
C GLY A 356 3.33 27.79 -3.90
N THR A 357 3.57 26.78 -4.73
CA THR A 357 2.62 26.29 -5.77
C THR A 357 1.80 25.07 -5.32
N ASN A 358 1.99 24.61 -4.09
CA ASN A 358 1.32 23.42 -3.60
C ASN A 358 0.13 23.75 -2.71
N TRP A 359 -0.97 23.02 -2.94
CA TRP A 359 -2.14 22.99 -2.08
C TRP A 359 -2.14 21.70 -1.27
N ARG A 360 -2.36 21.79 0.03
CA ARG A 360 -2.40 20.62 0.92
C ARG A 360 -3.42 20.81 2.04
N PHE A 361 -3.81 19.72 2.63
CA PHE A 361 -4.59 19.77 3.87
C PHE A 361 -3.74 20.32 5.02
N THR A 362 -4.37 21.15 5.86
CA THR A 362 -3.88 21.39 7.22
C THR A 362 -4.17 20.15 8.09
N ARG A 363 -3.57 20.08 9.28
CA ARG A 363 -3.94 19.02 10.23
C ARG A 363 -5.43 18.92 10.48
N LYS A 364 -6.13 20.05 10.65
CA LYS A 364 -7.59 20.07 10.77
C LYS A 364 -8.30 19.58 9.50
N GLY A 365 -7.74 19.87 8.34
CA GLY A 365 -8.30 19.48 7.06
C GLY A 365 -8.26 17.97 6.82
N ILE A 366 -7.22 17.28 7.31
CA ILE A 366 -7.08 15.82 7.16
C ILE A 366 -8.30 15.10 7.79
N HIS A 367 -8.74 15.52 8.96
CA HIS A 367 -9.85 14.87 9.69
C HIS A 367 -11.21 15.01 9.00
N VAL A 368 -11.39 16.03 8.17
CA VAL A 368 -12.61 16.26 7.38
C VAL A 368 -12.37 16.08 5.89
N SER A 369 -11.25 15.45 5.53
CA SER A 369 -10.79 15.32 4.14
C SER A 369 -11.83 14.67 3.23
N ASN A 370 -12.52 13.62 3.67
CA ASN A 370 -13.54 12.96 2.86
C ASN A 370 -14.67 13.90 2.43
N HIS A 371 -15.10 14.81 3.32
CA HIS A 371 -16.09 15.82 2.98
C HIS A 371 -15.57 16.81 1.94
N ILE A 372 -14.33 17.26 2.11
CA ILE A 372 -13.70 18.21 1.18
C ILE A 372 -13.45 17.56 -0.19
N LEU A 373 -12.97 16.31 -0.20
CA LEU A 373 -12.71 15.56 -1.41
C LEU A 373 -13.99 15.31 -2.22
N ALA A 374 -15.13 15.11 -1.55
CA ALA A 374 -16.42 14.99 -2.23
C ALA A 374 -16.85 16.27 -2.98
N GLU A 375 -16.47 17.46 -2.50
CA GLU A 375 -16.73 18.72 -3.21
C GLU A 375 -15.76 18.98 -4.41
N LEU A 376 -14.75 18.13 -4.58
CA LEU A 376 -13.84 18.18 -5.73
C LEU A 376 -14.30 17.29 -6.89
N LEU A 377 -15.39 16.56 -6.73
CA LEU A 377 -16.02 15.84 -7.83
C LEU A 377 -16.70 16.84 -8.76
N LEU A 378 -16.46 16.68 -10.05
CA LEU A 378 -17.00 17.55 -11.09
C LEU A 378 -18.39 17.03 -11.50
N ASP A 379 -19.30 17.96 -11.81
CA ASP A 379 -20.63 17.59 -12.31
C ASP A 379 -20.53 16.72 -13.59
N GLU A 380 -21.48 15.82 -13.77
CA GLU A 380 -21.65 15.10 -15.04
C GLU A 380 -22.11 16.12 -16.10
N GLU A 381 -21.41 16.21 -17.24
CA GLU A 381 -21.83 17.02 -18.38
C GLU A 381 -23.00 16.39 -19.15
#